data_5ceb9814b4503e99754f505f7bffe617
#
_entry.id   5ceb9814b4503e99754f505f7bffe617
#
_cell.length_a   1.000
_cell.length_b   1.000
_cell.length_c   1.000
_cell.angle_alpha   90.00
_cell.angle_beta   90.00
_cell.angle_gamma   90.00
#
_symmetry.space_group_name_H-M   'P 1'
#
loop_
_entity.id
_entity.type
_entity.pdbx_description
1 polymer ?
#
loop_
_entity_poly.entity_id
_entity_poly.type
_entity_poly.pdbx_seq_one_letter_code
_entity_poly.pdbx_strand_id
1 'polypeptide(L)'
;MNTVVKQNKTVANATDPHNIFSVLSIETKEVLICRVIGDFLNPRGKHGENSKFLSLFLKEIPELQHIACEQLDQAIVTTEYVIDENRRIDIVIEIGGYFVPVEVKIFAGEQKAQCLDYYQFARQRDQTAKVVYLTRFGTMPGAYSYKSGEECVPEKDIICISFQNTILQWLIACCQVSRGRTKMVLEQLRESVEHMTGATEEKTMQAVAKEIGKSADSLRAAIQISDSLKNAKTKLLLQVMEEFKRQMALLKETYHLEEETQIDWYGYEKQADQFYDHAYSTYPGINYIVTNIPAFRTYQLWFRIEIDNRLFAGFCLFDPTANSLEGKGNQVDDYDTDTRTWIERILKVSKSDQSAWWAVWRYLPTGSTQSSKEVPDFRAMNDAAVSLADEKVRKVFVTNAIKQIEQTLFNLLK
;
A
#
# COMPACT_ATOMS: atom_id res chain seq x y z
N MET A 1 -5.40 30.07 -1.14
CA MET A 1 -4.99 29.01 -2.05
C MET A 1 -3.48 28.99 -2.33
N ASN A 2 -2.88 30.04 -2.85
CA ASN A 2 -1.43 30.09 -3.12
C ASN A 2 -0.51 29.83 -1.91
N THR A 3 -0.91 30.16 -0.70
CA THR A 3 -0.11 29.94 0.54
C THR A 3 -0.11 28.47 0.94
N VAL A 4 -1.25 27.78 0.86
CA VAL A 4 -1.38 26.34 1.16
C VAL A 4 -0.63 25.52 0.10
N VAL A 5 -0.72 25.88 -1.18
CA VAL A 5 0.02 25.24 -2.27
C VAL A 5 1.53 25.47 -2.14
N LYS A 6 1.96 26.67 -1.68
CA LYS A 6 3.37 26.93 -1.40
C LYS A 6 3.87 26.14 -0.20
N GLN A 7 3.09 26.05 0.89
CA GLN A 7 3.46 25.24 2.07
C GLN A 7 3.51 23.76 1.74
N ASN A 8 2.56 23.21 0.97
CA ASN A 8 2.63 21.82 0.50
C ASN A 8 3.83 21.56 -0.43
N LYS A 9 4.19 22.51 -1.29
CA LYS A 9 5.44 22.40 -2.07
C LYS A 9 6.69 22.47 -1.19
N THR A 10 6.69 23.23 -0.10
CA THR A 10 7.81 23.29 0.85
C THR A 10 7.88 22.02 1.70
N VAL A 11 6.76 21.42 2.07
CA VAL A 11 6.70 20.14 2.80
C VAL A 11 7.00 18.96 1.86
N ALA A 12 6.49 18.97 0.62
CA ALA A 12 6.82 17.95 -0.38
C ALA A 12 8.28 18.01 -0.86
N ASN A 13 8.91 19.19 -0.81
CA ASN A 13 10.35 19.35 -1.05
C ASN A 13 11.22 19.08 0.18
N ALA A 14 10.62 18.79 1.35
CA ALA A 14 11.32 18.44 2.58
C ALA A 14 11.50 16.92 2.76
N THR A 15 10.84 16.08 1.94
CA THR A 15 11.20 14.67 1.83
C THR A 15 12.39 14.57 0.90
N ASP A 16 13.56 14.23 1.45
CA ASP A 16 14.76 13.99 0.64
C ASP A 16 14.46 12.90 -0.39
N PRO A 17 14.46 13.19 -1.71
CA PRO A 17 14.18 12.21 -2.74
C PRO A 17 15.19 11.05 -2.76
N HIS A 18 16.27 11.15 -2.01
CA HIS A 18 17.33 10.15 -1.90
C HIS A 18 17.33 9.37 -0.58
N ASN A 19 16.21 9.31 0.15
CA ASN A 19 16.11 8.45 1.32
C ASN A 19 16.26 6.98 0.92
N ILE A 20 17.37 6.34 1.34
CA ILE A 20 17.73 4.98 0.92
C ILE A 20 16.72 3.93 1.42
N PHE A 21 16.08 4.16 2.58
CA PHE A 21 15.09 3.24 3.11
C PHE A 21 13.83 3.22 2.25
N SER A 22 13.41 4.38 1.74
CA SER A 22 12.27 4.50 0.81
C SER A 22 12.61 3.93 -0.56
N VAL A 23 13.80 4.23 -1.11
CA VAL A 23 14.26 3.69 -2.40
C VAL A 23 14.28 2.15 -2.39
N LEU A 24 14.68 1.53 -1.28
CA LEU A 24 14.73 0.08 -1.11
C LEU A 24 13.42 -0.50 -0.55
N SER A 25 12.41 0.33 -0.28
CA SER A 25 11.13 -0.05 0.34
C SER A 25 11.33 -0.84 1.64
N ILE A 26 12.32 -0.45 2.46
CA ILE A 26 12.67 -1.13 3.71
C ILE A 26 11.55 -0.95 4.73
N GLU A 27 10.88 0.19 4.73
CA GLU A 27 9.76 0.50 5.63
C GLU A 27 8.56 -0.47 5.50
N THR A 28 8.49 -1.24 4.42
CA THR A 28 7.43 -2.24 4.20
C THR A 28 7.89 -3.67 4.47
N LYS A 29 9.17 -3.88 4.84
CA LYS A 29 9.80 -5.20 5.02
C LYS A 29 10.24 -5.37 6.47
N GLU A 30 9.42 -6.04 7.28
CA GLU A 30 9.65 -6.24 8.73
C GLU A 30 11.05 -6.75 9.04
N VAL A 31 11.52 -7.80 8.37
CA VAL A 31 12.85 -8.38 8.60
C VAL A 31 13.97 -7.36 8.37
N LEU A 32 13.87 -6.51 7.35
CA LEU A 32 14.92 -5.53 7.05
C LEU A 32 14.94 -4.39 8.06
N ILE A 33 13.77 -3.90 8.46
CA ILE A 33 13.69 -2.84 9.48
C ILE A 33 14.14 -3.35 10.85
N CYS A 34 13.83 -4.62 11.20
CA CYS A 34 14.31 -5.26 12.40
C CYS A 34 15.84 -5.37 12.42
N ARG A 35 16.49 -5.70 11.29
CA ARG A 35 17.94 -5.71 11.16
C ARG A 35 18.57 -4.34 11.38
N VAL A 36 17.95 -3.28 10.84
CA VAL A 36 18.43 -1.91 11.02
C VAL A 36 18.27 -1.47 12.48
N ILE A 37 17.11 -1.70 13.08
CA ILE A 37 16.86 -1.39 14.50
C ILE A 37 17.80 -2.20 15.39
N GLY A 38 17.97 -3.50 15.11
CA GLY A 38 18.85 -4.38 15.86
C GLY A 38 20.31 -3.93 15.81
N ASP A 39 20.82 -3.45 14.66
CA ASP A 39 22.16 -2.88 14.57
C ASP A 39 22.31 -1.63 15.45
N PHE A 40 21.33 -0.73 15.44
CA PHE A 40 21.33 0.46 16.30
C PHE A 40 21.18 0.15 17.80
N LEU A 41 20.45 -0.91 18.16
CA LEU A 41 20.34 -1.37 19.54
C LEU A 41 21.59 -2.10 20.04
N ASN A 42 22.39 -2.67 19.13
CA ASN A 42 23.55 -3.47 19.49
C ASN A 42 24.72 -2.57 19.92
N PRO A 43 25.24 -2.67 21.17
CA PRO A 43 26.39 -1.89 21.62
C PRO A 43 27.64 -2.06 20.74
N ARG A 44 27.74 -3.19 20.02
CA ARG A 44 28.83 -3.50 19.07
C ARG A 44 28.41 -3.26 17.63
N GLY A 45 27.29 -2.57 17.41
CA GLY A 45 26.79 -2.23 16.08
C GLY A 45 27.73 -1.31 15.30
N LYS A 46 27.53 -1.26 14.00
CA LYS A 46 28.40 -0.47 13.08
C LYS A 46 28.29 1.03 13.27
N HIS A 47 27.32 1.50 14.05
CA HIS A 47 27.11 2.92 14.38
C HIS A 47 28.22 3.52 15.25
N GLY A 48 28.97 2.73 16.06
CA GLY A 48 30.09 3.18 16.87
C GLY A 48 29.75 4.02 18.10
N GLU A 49 28.47 4.04 18.51
CA GLU A 49 27.99 4.82 19.66
C GLU A 49 27.87 3.98 20.94
N ASN A 50 28.45 2.78 20.95
CA ASN A 50 28.41 1.83 22.07
C ASN A 50 26.94 1.59 22.53
N SER A 51 26.71 1.52 23.83
CA SER A 51 25.38 1.27 24.41
C SER A 51 24.44 2.49 24.49
N LYS A 52 24.83 3.65 23.95
CA LYS A 52 24.02 4.88 24.07
C LYS A 52 22.62 4.71 23.48
N PHE A 53 22.49 4.14 22.28
CA PHE A 53 21.21 3.99 21.63
C PHE A 53 20.33 2.96 22.34
N LEU A 54 20.92 1.86 22.84
CA LEU A 54 20.21 0.89 23.67
C LEU A 54 19.70 1.54 24.97
N SER A 55 20.54 2.35 25.63
CA SER A 55 20.14 3.08 26.84
C SER A 55 18.95 4.00 26.58
N LEU A 56 18.97 4.73 25.45
CA LEU A 56 17.85 5.60 25.05
C LEU A 56 16.59 4.78 24.78
N PHE A 57 16.69 3.64 24.08
CA PHE A 57 15.56 2.77 23.81
C PHE A 57 14.90 2.24 25.08
N LEU A 58 15.68 1.70 26.00
CA LEU A 58 15.16 1.16 27.27
C LEU A 58 14.51 2.26 28.13
N LYS A 59 14.99 3.50 28.06
CA LYS A 59 14.39 4.64 28.78
C LYS A 59 13.05 5.10 28.21
N GLU A 60 12.83 4.91 26.92
CA GLU A 60 11.52 5.24 26.28
C GLU A 60 10.41 4.25 26.68
N ILE A 61 10.75 3.10 27.28
CA ILE A 61 9.80 2.06 27.66
C ILE A 61 9.76 1.95 29.19
N PRO A 62 8.73 2.51 29.88
CA PRO A 62 8.69 2.58 31.33
C PRO A 62 8.91 1.24 32.03
N GLU A 63 8.37 0.15 31.46
CA GLU A 63 8.49 -1.21 32.00
C GLU A 63 9.91 -1.78 31.91
N LEU A 64 10.78 -1.19 31.07
CA LEU A 64 12.17 -1.64 30.85
C LEU A 64 13.22 -0.68 31.41
N GLN A 65 12.82 0.46 32.00
CA GLN A 65 13.74 1.47 32.52
C GLN A 65 14.71 0.92 33.58
N HIS A 66 14.27 -0.07 34.37
CA HIS A 66 15.13 -0.71 35.37
C HIS A 66 16.34 -1.43 34.73
N ILE A 67 16.20 -1.96 33.51
CA ILE A 67 17.28 -2.61 32.75
C ILE A 67 18.31 -1.59 32.27
N ALA A 68 17.91 -0.34 32.05
CA ALA A 68 18.82 0.73 31.61
C ALA A 68 19.92 1.08 32.63
N CYS A 69 19.85 0.54 33.84
CA CYS A 69 20.87 0.69 34.90
C CYS A 69 21.95 -0.40 34.84
N GLU A 70 21.78 -1.44 34.04
CA GLU A 70 22.74 -2.53 33.88
C GLU A 70 23.98 -2.12 33.05
N GLN A 71 24.95 -3.04 32.95
CA GLN A 71 26.16 -2.84 32.15
C GLN A 71 25.83 -3.02 30.65
N LEU A 72 25.17 -2.05 30.04
CA LEU A 72 24.60 -2.12 28.69
C LEU A 72 25.65 -2.44 27.61
N ASP A 73 26.92 -2.13 27.82
CA ASP A 73 28.01 -2.48 26.87
C ASP A 73 28.22 -4.00 26.72
N GLN A 74 27.68 -4.78 27.67
CA GLN A 74 27.73 -6.25 27.63
C GLN A 74 26.48 -6.84 26.95
N ALA A 75 25.49 -6.05 26.61
CA ALA A 75 24.28 -6.54 26.01
C ALA A 75 24.56 -7.27 24.68
N ILE A 76 23.80 -8.33 24.44
CA ILE A 76 23.76 -9.07 23.18
C ILE A 76 22.40 -8.77 22.53
N VAL A 77 22.43 -8.22 21.33
CA VAL A 77 21.22 -7.98 20.54
C VAL A 77 21.27 -8.87 19.31
N THR A 78 20.28 -9.74 19.20
CA THR A 78 20.16 -10.71 18.10
C THR A 78 18.86 -10.46 17.33
N THR A 79 18.96 -10.39 16.02
CA THR A 79 17.78 -10.35 15.14
C THR A 79 17.48 -11.73 14.59
N GLU A 80 16.22 -12.01 14.30
CA GLU A 80 15.75 -13.32 13.82
C GLU A 80 16.22 -14.46 14.76
N TYR A 81 16.05 -14.28 16.07
CA TYR A 81 16.47 -15.22 17.10
C TYR A 81 15.64 -16.52 17.03
N VAL A 82 16.29 -17.62 16.62
CA VAL A 82 15.64 -18.93 16.45
C VAL A 82 15.38 -19.57 17.80
N ILE A 83 14.14 -19.92 18.10
CA ILE A 83 13.75 -20.67 19.30
C ILE A 83 13.43 -22.14 18.99
N ASP A 84 12.91 -22.42 17.79
CA ASP A 84 12.70 -23.75 17.23
C ASP A 84 12.63 -23.71 15.70
N GLU A 85 12.26 -24.81 15.05
CA GLU A 85 12.16 -24.93 13.59
C GLU A 85 11.10 -24.01 12.96
N ASN A 86 10.10 -23.58 13.73
CA ASN A 86 8.93 -22.81 13.26
C ASN A 86 8.88 -21.39 13.82
N ARG A 87 9.73 -21.04 14.80
CA ARG A 87 9.64 -19.81 15.56
C ARG A 87 10.94 -19.03 15.59
N ARG A 88 10.85 -17.78 15.25
CA ARG A 88 11.94 -16.81 15.35
C ARG A 88 11.41 -15.52 15.94
N ILE A 89 12.07 -15.02 16.97
CA ILE A 89 11.79 -13.70 17.56
C ILE A 89 12.51 -12.64 16.71
N ASP A 90 11.83 -11.58 16.35
CA ASP A 90 12.38 -10.57 15.46
C ASP A 90 13.63 -9.89 16.04
N ILE A 91 13.59 -9.48 17.31
CA ILE A 91 14.72 -8.90 18.03
C ILE A 91 14.72 -9.44 19.46
N VAL A 92 15.89 -9.85 19.94
CA VAL A 92 16.09 -10.24 21.34
C VAL A 92 17.23 -9.40 21.92
N ILE A 93 17.02 -8.86 23.13
CA ILE A 93 18.02 -8.15 23.92
C ILE A 93 18.28 -8.97 25.17
N GLU A 94 19.54 -9.44 25.35
CA GLU A 94 20.00 -10.20 26.52
C GLU A 94 21.02 -9.38 27.29
N ILE A 95 20.78 -9.14 28.58
CA ILE A 95 21.70 -8.38 29.45
C ILE A 95 21.43 -8.64 30.92
N GLY A 96 22.47 -8.85 31.71
CA GLY A 96 22.39 -8.91 33.17
C GLY A 96 21.41 -9.95 33.72
N GLY A 97 21.13 -11.02 32.95
CA GLY A 97 20.11 -12.02 33.27
C GLY A 97 18.70 -11.70 32.77
N TYR A 98 18.46 -10.51 32.18
CA TYR A 98 17.22 -10.16 31.52
C TYR A 98 17.19 -10.68 30.09
N PHE A 99 16.01 -11.15 29.68
CA PHE A 99 15.72 -11.61 28.31
C PHE A 99 14.50 -10.86 27.79
N VAL A 100 14.70 -9.93 26.83
CA VAL A 100 13.66 -9.06 26.28
C VAL A 100 13.34 -9.48 24.84
N PRO A 101 12.31 -10.28 24.60
CA PRO A 101 11.83 -10.59 23.25
C PRO A 101 10.99 -9.44 22.70
N VAL A 102 11.28 -9.01 21.47
CA VAL A 102 10.56 -7.98 20.74
C VAL A 102 9.99 -8.58 19.47
N GLU A 103 8.69 -8.63 19.35
CA GLU A 103 7.96 -8.98 18.14
C GLU A 103 7.53 -7.72 17.40
N VAL A 104 7.74 -7.68 16.09
CA VAL A 104 7.49 -6.50 15.25
C VAL A 104 6.39 -6.82 14.23
N LYS A 105 5.36 -6.00 14.18
CA LYS A 105 4.26 -6.10 13.21
C LYS A 105 3.98 -4.75 12.56
N ILE A 106 4.33 -4.64 11.27
CA ILE A 106 4.09 -3.43 10.48
C ILE A 106 2.91 -3.64 9.53
N PHE A 107 2.98 -4.66 8.68
CA PHE A 107 1.96 -5.00 7.69
C PHE A 107 1.62 -6.49 7.65
N ALA A 108 2.47 -7.36 8.21
CA ALA A 108 2.23 -8.79 8.25
C ALA A 108 1.13 -9.15 9.25
N GLY A 109 0.41 -10.23 8.96
CA GLY A 109 -0.58 -10.80 9.86
C GLY A 109 0.07 -11.50 11.06
N GLU A 110 -0.71 -11.65 12.12
CA GLU A 110 -0.32 -12.39 13.31
C GLU A 110 -0.30 -13.91 13.04
N GLN A 111 0.56 -14.62 13.74
CA GLN A 111 0.60 -16.09 13.72
C GLN A 111 -0.04 -16.65 15.00
N LYS A 112 -0.61 -17.86 14.89
CA LYS A 112 -1.22 -18.56 16.01
C LYS A 112 -0.23 -18.76 17.15
N ALA A 113 -0.60 -18.36 18.39
CA ALA A 113 0.16 -18.52 19.62
C ALA A 113 1.58 -17.90 19.60
N GLN A 114 1.90 -17.02 18.65
CA GLN A 114 3.25 -16.49 18.47
C GLN A 114 3.78 -15.77 19.73
N CYS A 115 3.02 -14.84 20.28
CA CYS A 115 3.41 -14.13 21.51
C CYS A 115 3.43 -15.07 22.72
N LEU A 116 2.56 -16.09 22.76
CA LEU A 116 2.56 -17.09 23.83
C LEU A 116 3.85 -17.92 23.81
N ASP A 117 4.25 -18.43 22.64
CA ASP A 117 5.47 -19.21 22.47
C ASP A 117 6.72 -18.39 22.88
N TYR A 118 6.78 -17.11 22.49
CA TYR A 118 7.88 -16.23 22.87
C TYR A 118 7.91 -15.92 24.36
N TYR A 119 6.75 -15.71 24.98
CA TYR A 119 6.64 -15.50 26.42
C TYR A 119 7.09 -16.74 27.21
N GLN A 120 6.63 -17.92 26.85
CA GLN A 120 7.00 -19.17 27.52
C GLN A 120 8.50 -19.42 27.39
N PHE A 121 9.07 -19.22 26.21
CA PHE A 121 10.50 -19.37 25.96
C PHE A 121 11.33 -18.36 26.77
N ALA A 122 10.90 -17.11 26.83
CA ALA A 122 11.59 -16.04 27.57
C ALA A 122 11.56 -16.33 29.09
N ARG A 123 10.41 -16.80 29.62
CA ARG A 123 10.23 -17.13 31.05
C ARG A 123 11.11 -18.28 31.55
N GLN A 124 11.58 -19.15 30.67
CA GLN A 124 12.57 -20.18 31.01
C GLN A 124 13.97 -19.60 31.29
N ARG A 125 14.28 -18.41 30.74
CA ARG A 125 15.57 -17.72 30.86
C ARG A 125 15.54 -16.60 31.90
N ASP A 126 14.44 -15.87 31.94
CA ASP A 126 14.19 -14.76 32.84
C ASP A 126 12.77 -14.86 33.36
N GLN A 127 12.61 -15.21 34.63
CA GLN A 127 11.31 -15.37 35.27
C GLN A 127 10.48 -14.06 35.31
N THR A 128 11.10 -12.91 35.01
CA THR A 128 10.44 -11.60 34.97
C THR A 128 10.17 -11.14 33.54
N ALA A 129 10.61 -11.90 32.54
CA ALA A 129 10.51 -11.53 31.13
C ALA A 129 9.07 -11.18 30.71
N LYS A 130 8.95 -10.17 29.88
CA LYS A 130 7.73 -9.73 29.22
C LYS A 130 7.95 -9.70 27.71
N VAL A 131 6.88 -9.81 26.93
CA VAL A 131 6.96 -9.69 25.48
C VAL A 131 6.76 -8.22 25.09
N VAL A 132 7.70 -7.64 24.39
CA VAL A 132 7.53 -6.34 23.76
C VAL A 132 6.88 -6.54 22.40
N TYR A 133 5.73 -5.91 22.18
CA TYR A 133 4.98 -6.00 20.94
C TYR A 133 5.00 -4.64 20.24
N LEU A 134 5.80 -4.54 19.18
CA LEU A 134 6.02 -3.31 18.42
C LEU A 134 5.16 -3.29 17.17
N THR A 135 4.18 -2.37 17.13
CA THR A 135 3.33 -2.16 15.95
C THR A 135 3.44 -0.73 15.44
N ARG A 136 2.81 -0.44 14.31
CA ARG A 136 2.76 0.95 13.80
C ARG A 136 2.19 1.93 14.84
N PHE A 137 1.13 1.53 15.56
CA PHE A 137 0.34 2.41 16.42
C PHE A 137 0.26 1.97 17.88
N GLY A 138 0.99 0.95 18.30
CA GLY A 138 0.99 0.43 19.67
C GLY A 138 -0.25 -0.39 20.02
N THR A 139 -0.84 -1.05 19.06
CA THR A 139 -2.00 -1.90 19.27
C THR A 139 -1.65 -3.20 19.97
N MET A 140 -2.54 -3.69 20.81
CA MET A 140 -2.43 -5.00 21.47
C MET A 140 -2.48 -6.12 20.42
N PRO A 141 -1.71 -7.22 20.55
CA PRO A 141 -1.88 -8.40 19.71
C PRO A 141 -3.28 -8.99 19.86
N GLY A 142 -3.79 -9.60 18.81
CA GLY A 142 -5.05 -10.34 18.85
C GLY A 142 -4.94 -11.58 19.73
N ALA A 143 -6.06 -12.02 20.33
CA ALA A 143 -6.11 -13.20 21.19
C ALA A 143 -5.52 -14.46 20.53
N TYR A 144 -5.60 -14.54 19.22
CA TYR A 144 -5.01 -15.60 18.40
C TYR A 144 -3.48 -15.73 18.56
N SER A 145 -2.78 -14.62 18.84
CA SER A 145 -1.33 -14.58 18.97
C SER A 145 -0.84 -14.86 20.41
N TYR A 146 -1.58 -14.41 21.43
CA TYR A 146 -1.13 -14.54 22.82
C TYR A 146 -1.89 -15.55 23.66
N LYS A 147 -2.83 -16.30 23.04
CA LYS A 147 -3.67 -17.30 23.74
C LYS A 147 -3.76 -18.59 22.92
N SER A 148 -3.69 -19.74 23.62
CA SER A 148 -3.91 -21.07 23.04
C SER A 148 -4.55 -22.00 24.08
N GLY A 149 -5.81 -22.38 23.86
CA GLY A 149 -6.59 -23.14 24.84
C GLY A 149 -6.76 -22.36 26.15
N GLU A 150 -6.35 -22.96 27.28
CA GLU A 150 -6.38 -22.33 28.60
C GLU A 150 -5.13 -21.47 28.89
N GLU A 151 -4.07 -21.62 28.10
CA GLU A 151 -2.83 -20.87 28.28
C GLU A 151 -2.93 -19.48 27.60
N CYS A 152 -2.47 -18.44 28.31
CA CYS A 152 -2.40 -17.10 27.77
C CYS A 152 -1.26 -16.30 28.41
N VAL A 153 -0.73 -15.35 27.66
CA VAL A 153 0.16 -14.31 28.21
C VAL A 153 -0.71 -13.34 29.02
N PRO A 154 -0.39 -13.07 30.30
CA PRO A 154 -1.09 -12.01 31.03
C PRO A 154 -0.92 -10.66 30.32
N GLU A 155 -1.99 -9.87 30.19
CA GLU A 155 -1.93 -8.58 29.48
C GLU A 155 -0.85 -7.63 30.04
N LYS A 156 -0.64 -7.64 31.37
CA LYS A 156 0.44 -6.87 32.04
C LYS A 156 1.85 -7.29 31.63
N ASP A 157 2.01 -8.46 31.02
CA ASP A 157 3.29 -9.00 30.56
C ASP A 157 3.48 -8.83 29.04
N ILE A 158 2.54 -8.14 28.38
CA ILE A 158 2.67 -7.67 26.99
C ILE A 158 2.89 -6.16 27.01
N ILE A 159 4.06 -5.73 26.58
CA ILE A 159 4.43 -4.32 26.50
C ILE A 159 4.18 -3.84 25.08
N CYS A 160 3.09 -3.10 24.88
CA CYS A 160 2.76 -2.55 23.56
C CYS A 160 3.49 -1.24 23.32
N ILE A 161 4.36 -1.19 22.30
CA ILE A 161 5.07 0.01 21.86
C ILE A 161 4.77 0.30 20.40
N SER A 162 5.04 1.52 19.94
CA SER A 162 4.70 1.94 18.59
C SER A 162 5.87 2.54 17.82
N PHE A 163 5.82 2.37 16.50
CA PHE A 163 6.68 3.16 15.61
C PHE A 163 6.33 4.65 15.68
N GLN A 164 5.04 4.99 15.74
CA GLN A 164 4.54 6.37 15.75
C GLN A 164 5.04 7.20 16.95
N ASN A 165 5.18 6.59 18.11
CA ASN A 165 5.60 7.27 19.33
C ASN A 165 6.96 6.76 19.81
N THR A 166 7.03 5.52 20.33
CA THR A 166 8.23 5.02 21.02
C THR A 166 9.47 5.01 20.11
N ILE A 167 9.36 4.40 18.92
CA ILE A 167 10.50 4.35 17.99
C ILE A 167 10.86 5.72 17.46
N LEU A 168 9.86 6.56 17.14
CA LEU A 168 10.11 7.92 16.65
C LEU A 168 10.81 8.78 17.70
N GLN A 169 10.39 8.76 18.98
CA GLN A 169 11.05 9.50 20.06
C GLN A 169 12.47 8.96 20.29
N TRP A 170 12.65 7.64 20.31
CA TRP A 170 13.98 7.03 20.38
C TRP A 170 14.90 7.50 19.25
N LEU A 171 14.44 7.49 17.98
CA LEU A 171 15.24 7.98 16.85
C LEU A 171 15.58 9.47 16.96
N ILE A 172 14.64 10.30 17.42
CA ILE A 172 14.89 11.72 17.68
C ILE A 172 16.01 11.88 18.73
N ALA A 173 15.94 11.13 19.83
CA ALA A 173 16.96 11.18 20.88
C ALA A 173 18.33 10.66 20.34
N CYS A 174 18.33 9.60 19.53
CA CYS A 174 19.55 9.11 18.89
C CYS A 174 20.19 10.14 17.94
N CYS A 175 19.37 10.85 17.15
CA CYS A 175 19.86 11.92 16.26
C CYS A 175 20.53 13.07 17.03
N GLN A 176 20.06 13.39 18.26
CA GLN A 176 20.63 14.45 19.08
C GLN A 176 22.02 14.11 19.59
N VAL A 177 22.31 12.84 19.87
CA VAL A 177 23.61 12.40 20.46
C VAL A 177 24.58 11.91 19.40
N SER A 178 24.16 11.66 18.19
CA SER A 178 24.98 11.14 17.08
C SER A 178 25.54 12.25 16.18
N ARG A 179 26.59 11.90 15.41
CA ARG A 179 27.22 12.82 14.45
C ARG A 179 27.56 12.11 13.15
N GLY A 180 27.90 12.89 12.12
CA GLY A 180 28.40 12.39 10.84
C GLY A 180 27.46 11.44 10.12
N ARG A 181 27.99 10.34 9.60
CA ARG A 181 27.23 9.35 8.80
C ARG A 181 26.15 8.64 9.61
N THR A 182 26.42 8.32 10.87
CA THR A 182 25.43 7.68 11.76
C THR A 182 24.20 8.57 11.93
N LYS A 183 24.39 9.87 12.15
CA LYS A 183 23.28 10.82 12.24
C LYS A 183 22.47 10.88 10.94
N MET A 184 23.14 10.94 9.78
CA MET A 184 22.44 10.96 8.47
C MET A 184 21.56 9.70 8.27
N VAL A 185 22.05 8.51 8.64
CA VAL A 185 21.29 7.26 8.52
C VAL A 185 20.10 7.25 9.48
N LEU A 186 20.28 7.74 10.72
CA LEU A 186 19.17 7.88 11.69
C LEU A 186 18.12 8.88 11.23
N GLU A 187 18.51 10.00 10.62
CA GLU A 187 17.57 10.98 10.06
C GLU A 187 16.74 10.37 8.93
N GLN A 188 17.36 9.62 8.01
CA GLN A 188 16.64 8.92 6.94
C GLN A 188 15.69 7.83 7.50
N LEU A 189 16.13 7.08 8.51
CA LEU A 189 15.27 6.08 9.15
C LEU A 189 14.08 6.75 9.85
N ARG A 190 14.32 7.87 10.54
CA ARG A 190 13.28 8.67 11.19
C ARG A 190 12.23 9.14 10.18
N GLU A 191 12.66 9.71 9.05
CA GLU A 191 11.76 10.12 7.96
C GLU A 191 10.93 8.94 7.42
N SER A 192 11.56 7.78 7.23
CA SER A 192 10.85 6.57 6.78
C SER A 192 9.81 6.10 7.81
N VAL A 193 10.11 6.19 9.12
CA VAL A 193 9.16 5.89 10.19
C VAL A 193 8.03 6.93 10.23
N GLU A 194 8.32 8.22 10.09
CA GLU A 194 7.30 9.28 9.99
C GLU A 194 6.36 9.04 8.80
N HIS A 195 6.90 8.66 7.64
CA HIS A 195 6.11 8.31 6.46
C HIS A 195 5.26 7.05 6.68
N MET A 196 5.86 5.96 7.19
CA MET A 196 5.19 4.68 7.45
C MET A 196 4.01 4.84 8.45
N THR A 197 4.13 5.74 9.43
CA THR A 197 3.11 5.97 10.46
C THR A 197 2.13 7.07 10.11
N GLY A 198 2.31 7.78 8.98
CA GLY A 198 1.49 8.93 8.60
C GLY A 198 1.74 10.17 9.46
N ALA A 199 2.79 10.20 10.28
CA ALA A 199 3.09 11.33 11.16
C ALA A 199 3.36 12.63 10.38
N THR A 200 3.90 12.54 9.17
CA THR A 200 4.09 13.66 8.25
C THR A 200 2.75 14.16 7.72
N GLU A 201 1.85 13.24 7.37
CA GLU A 201 0.50 13.56 6.89
C GLU A 201 -0.33 14.21 8.01
N GLU A 202 -0.25 13.67 9.22
CA GLU A 202 -0.95 14.23 10.38
C GLU A 202 -0.50 15.66 10.71
N LYS A 203 0.81 15.93 10.72
CA LYS A 203 1.36 17.30 10.90
C LYS A 203 0.87 18.24 9.78
N THR A 204 0.84 17.76 8.54
CA THR A 204 0.33 18.53 7.40
C THR A 204 -1.17 18.81 7.55
N MET A 205 -1.97 17.80 7.93
CA MET A 205 -3.41 17.95 8.18
C MET A 205 -3.69 18.94 9.30
N GLN A 206 -2.93 18.89 10.40
CA GLN A 206 -3.04 19.85 11.51
C GLN A 206 -2.69 21.27 11.07
N ALA A 207 -1.63 21.45 10.27
CA ALA A 207 -1.26 22.75 9.73
C ALA A 207 -2.35 23.30 8.79
N VAL A 208 -2.91 22.46 7.92
CA VAL A 208 -4.02 22.83 7.03
C VAL A 208 -5.28 23.17 7.84
N ALA A 209 -5.64 22.35 8.84
CA ALA A 209 -6.77 22.61 9.71
C ALA A 209 -6.62 23.97 10.47
N LYS A 210 -5.42 24.28 10.93
CA LYS A 210 -5.12 25.56 11.57
C LYS A 210 -5.28 26.73 10.59
N GLU A 211 -4.84 26.58 9.32
CA GLU A 211 -5.05 27.62 8.30
C GLU A 211 -6.53 27.82 7.97
N ILE A 212 -7.29 26.74 7.84
CA ILE A 212 -8.75 26.77 7.60
C ILE A 212 -9.47 27.48 8.75
N GLY A 213 -9.06 27.20 10.00
CA GLY A 213 -9.68 27.79 11.19
C GLY A 213 -9.30 29.25 11.49
N LYS A 214 -8.38 29.88 10.74
CA LYS A 214 -7.91 31.25 11.01
C LYS A 214 -8.97 32.34 10.82
N SER A 215 -9.93 32.15 9.90
CA SER A 215 -10.98 33.15 9.63
C SER A 215 -12.22 32.50 9.06
N ALA A 216 -13.35 33.21 9.16
CA ALA A 216 -14.59 32.80 8.52
C ALA A 216 -14.45 32.65 6.99
N ASP A 217 -13.65 33.49 6.35
CA ASP A 217 -13.42 33.44 4.91
C ASP A 217 -12.59 32.22 4.50
N SER A 218 -11.54 31.86 5.30
CA SER A 218 -10.77 30.65 5.10
C SER A 218 -11.66 29.40 5.23
N LEU A 219 -12.54 29.37 6.24
CA LEU A 219 -13.45 28.27 6.46
C LEU A 219 -14.48 28.14 5.32
N ARG A 220 -15.08 29.28 4.88
CA ARG A 220 -16.01 29.28 3.72
C ARG A 220 -15.33 28.77 2.45
N ALA A 221 -14.10 29.22 2.19
CA ALA A 221 -13.32 28.76 1.03
C ALA A 221 -13.05 27.26 1.09
N ALA A 222 -12.72 26.72 2.27
CA ALA A 222 -12.50 25.28 2.46
C ALA A 222 -13.78 24.46 2.24
N ILE A 223 -14.94 24.95 2.70
CA ILE A 223 -16.24 24.33 2.45
C ILE A 223 -16.54 24.30 0.95
N GLN A 224 -16.37 25.43 0.25
CA GLN A 224 -16.60 25.49 -1.20
C GLN A 224 -15.68 24.54 -1.97
N ILE A 225 -14.43 24.42 -1.56
CA ILE A 225 -13.49 23.45 -2.16
C ILE A 225 -13.97 22.03 -1.91
N SER A 226 -14.37 21.69 -0.68
CA SER A 226 -14.89 20.38 -0.30
C SER A 226 -16.13 20.01 -1.12
N ASP A 227 -17.09 20.91 -1.24
CA ASP A 227 -18.32 20.72 -2.00
C ASP A 227 -18.08 20.53 -3.50
N SER A 228 -17.01 21.16 -4.03
CA SER A 228 -16.61 21.06 -5.44
C SER A 228 -15.70 19.88 -5.76
N LEU A 229 -15.13 19.22 -4.74
CA LEU A 229 -14.09 18.21 -4.91
C LEU A 229 -14.58 17.00 -5.69
N LYS A 230 -15.80 16.53 -5.43
CA LYS A 230 -16.41 15.42 -6.18
C LYS A 230 -16.48 15.75 -7.67
N ASN A 231 -17.01 16.93 -8.03
CA ASN A 231 -17.13 17.34 -9.43
C ASN A 231 -15.75 17.44 -10.12
N ALA A 232 -14.71 17.91 -9.41
CA ALA A 232 -13.35 17.96 -9.92
C ALA A 232 -12.78 16.56 -10.19
N LYS A 233 -13.01 15.61 -9.30
CA LYS A 233 -12.61 14.20 -9.45
C LYS A 233 -13.34 13.54 -10.63
N THR A 234 -14.66 13.71 -10.71
CA THR A 234 -15.48 13.19 -11.83
C THR A 234 -14.98 13.75 -13.17
N LYS A 235 -14.72 15.06 -13.24
CA LYS A 235 -14.17 15.68 -14.44
C LYS A 235 -12.80 15.11 -14.84
N LEU A 236 -11.92 14.85 -13.88
CA LEU A 236 -10.61 14.22 -14.15
C LEU A 236 -10.79 12.83 -14.73
N LEU A 237 -11.66 12.00 -14.13
CA LEU A 237 -11.98 10.66 -14.62
C LEU A 237 -12.47 10.71 -16.07
N LEU A 238 -13.44 11.57 -16.36
CA LEU A 238 -13.96 11.76 -17.72
C LEU A 238 -12.87 12.17 -18.71
N GLN A 239 -12.02 13.13 -18.34
CA GLN A 239 -10.90 13.57 -19.19
C GLN A 239 -9.88 12.45 -19.49
N VAL A 240 -9.66 11.55 -18.55
CA VAL A 240 -8.78 10.39 -18.77
C VAL A 240 -9.43 9.42 -19.75
N MET A 241 -10.73 9.11 -19.57
CA MET A 241 -11.46 8.22 -20.47
C MET A 241 -11.58 8.79 -21.89
N GLU A 242 -11.88 10.09 -22.01
CA GLU A 242 -11.92 10.77 -23.31
C GLU A 242 -10.56 10.71 -24.05
N GLU A 243 -9.45 10.88 -23.32
CA GLU A 243 -8.13 10.77 -23.92
C GLU A 243 -7.82 9.34 -24.39
N PHE A 244 -8.22 8.31 -23.61
CA PHE A 244 -8.14 6.92 -24.07
C PHE A 244 -8.98 6.70 -25.32
N LYS A 245 -10.24 7.14 -25.33
CA LYS A 245 -11.16 7.03 -26.49
C LYS A 245 -10.55 7.66 -27.74
N ARG A 246 -9.98 8.87 -27.60
CA ARG A 246 -9.35 9.59 -28.70
C ARG A 246 -8.16 8.82 -29.28
N GLN A 247 -7.29 8.25 -28.45
CA GLN A 247 -6.12 7.52 -28.91
C GLN A 247 -6.47 6.11 -29.41
N MET A 248 -7.40 5.42 -28.78
CA MET A 248 -7.90 4.12 -29.24
C MET A 248 -8.56 4.19 -30.61
N ALA A 249 -9.13 5.34 -31.00
CA ALA A 249 -9.71 5.52 -32.33
C ALA A 249 -8.70 5.25 -33.45
N LEU A 250 -7.41 5.47 -33.22
CA LEU A 250 -6.33 5.21 -34.19
C LEU A 250 -6.03 3.71 -34.38
N LEU A 251 -6.45 2.88 -33.45
CA LEU A 251 -6.17 1.44 -33.43
C LEU A 251 -7.38 0.59 -33.86
N LYS A 252 -8.57 1.19 -34.00
CA LYS A 252 -9.81 0.47 -34.30
C LYS A 252 -9.70 -0.41 -35.57
N GLU A 253 -9.15 0.13 -36.64
CA GLU A 253 -9.00 -0.63 -37.91
C GLU A 253 -7.95 -1.72 -37.78
N THR A 254 -6.80 -1.43 -37.16
CA THR A 254 -5.67 -2.35 -37.03
C THR A 254 -6.05 -3.62 -36.22
N TYR A 255 -6.85 -3.44 -35.16
CA TYR A 255 -7.23 -4.53 -34.25
C TYR A 255 -8.69 -4.95 -34.40
N HIS A 256 -9.39 -4.48 -35.44
CA HIS A 256 -10.79 -4.82 -35.70
C HIS A 256 -11.71 -4.54 -34.51
N LEU A 257 -11.62 -3.33 -33.96
CA LEU A 257 -12.38 -2.90 -32.79
C LEU A 257 -13.54 -2.00 -33.22
N GLU A 258 -14.75 -2.33 -32.77
CA GLU A 258 -15.92 -1.48 -32.87
C GLU A 258 -16.30 -0.99 -31.49
N GLU A 259 -16.45 0.34 -31.33
CA GLU A 259 -16.85 0.94 -30.07
C GLU A 259 -18.33 0.60 -29.77
N GLU A 260 -18.57 0.01 -28.61
CA GLU A 260 -19.91 -0.26 -28.14
C GLU A 260 -20.46 0.97 -27.40
N THR A 261 -21.57 1.53 -27.87
CA THR A 261 -22.19 2.75 -27.35
C THR A 261 -23.66 2.60 -27.00
N GLN A 262 -24.27 1.44 -27.26
CA GLN A 262 -25.69 1.22 -27.05
C GLN A 262 -26.03 0.76 -25.63
N ILE A 263 -25.04 0.21 -24.92
CA ILE A 263 -25.21 -0.26 -23.55
C ILE A 263 -24.81 0.86 -22.57
N ASP A 264 -25.68 1.84 -22.44
CA ASP A 264 -25.51 3.03 -21.60
C ASP A 264 -25.05 2.74 -20.17
N TRP A 265 -25.63 1.72 -19.53
CA TRP A 265 -25.38 1.41 -18.13
C TRP A 265 -23.96 0.87 -17.87
N TYR A 266 -23.20 0.60 -18.93
CA TYR A 266 -21.83 0.08 -18.87
C TYR A 266 -20.80 1.07 -19.42
N GLY A 267 -21.21 2.26 -19.78
CA GLY A 267 -20.35 3.34 -20.29
C GLY A 267 -19.73 4.20 -19.17
N TYR A 268 -18.66 4.92 -19.48
CA TYR A 268 -17.97 5.75 -18.50
C TYR A 268 -18.71 7.04 -18.15
N GLU A 269 -19.41 7.65 -19.10
CA GLU A 269 -20.10 8.93 -18.88
C GLU A 269 -21.16 8.80 -17.78
N LYS A 270 -22.01 7.77 -17.88
CA LYS A 270 -23.11 7.56 -16.92
C LYS A 270 -22.62 7.08 -15.56
N GLN A 271 -21.58 6.26 -15.53
CA GLN A 271 -21.06 5.70 -14.29
C GLN A 271 -20.13 6.66 -13.54
N ALA A 272 -19.50 7.61 -14.23
CA ALA A 272 -18.58 8.57 -13.62
C ALA A 272 -19.25 9.43 -12.54
N ASP A 273 -20.50 9.85 -12.74
CA ASP A 273 -21.24 10.66 -11.77
C ASP A 273 -21.53 9.91 -10.47
N GLN A 274 -21.75 8.59 -10.58
CA GLN A 274 -22.06 7.72 -9.45
C GLN A 274 -20.81 7.12 -8.81
N PHE A 275 -19.67 7.16 -9.48
CA PHE A 275 -18.44 6.49 -9.06
C PHE A 275 -17.99 6.89 -7.66
N TYR A 276 -18.12 8.17 -7.30
CA TYR A 276 -17.72 8.66 -5.99
C TYR A 276 -18.83 8.59 -4.93
N ASP A 277 -20.07 8.25 -5.30
CA ASP A 277 -21.19 8.08 -4.38
C ASP A 277 -21.36 6.62 -3.92
N HIS A 278 -21.05 5.66 -4.79
CA HIS A 278 -21.28 4.24 -4.56
C HIS A 278 -19.98 3.45 -4.56
N ALA A 279 -19.64 2.82 -3.41
CA ALA A 279 -18.34 2.19 -3.23
C ALA A 279 -18.12 0.94 -4.10
N TYR A 280 -19.18 0.23 -4.56
CA TYR A 280 -19.01 -1.13 -5.10
C TYR A 280 -19.89 -1.49 -6.31
N SER A 281 -20.50 -0.55 -6.99
CA SER A 281 -21.42 -0.89 -8.10
C SER A 281 -21.23 -0.08 -9.37
N THR A 282 -20.13 0.65 -9.47
CA THR A 282 -19.84 1.48 -10.63
C THR A 282 -18.44 1.23 -11.15
N TYR A 283 -18.37 0.94 -12.44
CA TYR A 283 -17.15 0.55 -13.15
C TYR A 283 -17.03 1.37 -14.44
N PRO A 284 -16.67 2.68 -14.35
CA PRO A 284 -16.54 3.52 -15.54
C PRO A 284 -15.55 2.92 -16.53
N GLY A 285 -15.95 2.73 -17.78
CA GLY A 285 -15.09 2.10 -18.75
C GLY A 285 -15.54 2.34 -20.19
N ILE A 286 -14.63 2.05 -21.13
CA ILE A 286 -14.86 2.14 -22.58
C ILE A 286 -14.85 0.73 -23.14
N ASN A 287 -15.87 0.39 -23.92
CA ASN A 287 -16.09 -0.93 -24.48
C ASN A 287 -15.77 -0.97 -25.97
N TYR A 288 -15.08 -2.01 -26.39
CA TYR A 288 -14.83 -2.31 -27.78
C TYR A 288 -15.15 -3.77 -28.07
N ILE A 289 -15.96 -4.02 -29.09
CA ILE A 289 -16.23 -5.37 -29.63
C ILE A 289 -15.07 -5.74 -30.56
N VAL A 290 -14.51 -6.95 -30.40
CA VAL A 290 -13.49 -7.48 -31.31
C VAL A 290 -14.20 -8.17 -32.48
N THR A 291 -14.33 -7.49 -33.62
CA THR A 291 -15.24 -7.87 -34.71
C THR A 291 -14.70 -8.98 -35.62
N ASN A 292 -13.39 -9.18 -35.69
CA ASN A 292 -12.77 -10.27 -36.47
C ASN A 292 -12.80 -11.64 -35.77
N ILE A 293 -13.29 -11.69 -34.53
CA ILE A 293 -13.48 -12.93 -33.78
C ILE A 293 -14.98 -13.22 -33.72
N PRO A 294 -15.46 -14.31 -34.34
CA PRO A 294 -16.87 -14.65 -34.30
C PRO A 294 -17.36 -14.90 -32.88
N ALA A 295 -18.59 -14.50 -32.60
CA ALA A 295 -19.23 -14.81 -31.34
C ALA A 295 -19.25 -16.33 -31.11
N PHE A 296 -19.05 -16.74 -29.86
CA PHE A 296 -19.20 -18.10 -29.43
C PHE A 296 -20.52 -18.26 -28.67
N ARG A 297 -21.52 -18.92 -29.25
CA ARG A 297 -22.89 -18.94 -28.75
C ARG A 297 -23.46 -17.52 -28.73
N THR A 298 -23.85 -17.02 -27.53
CA THR A 298 -24.31 -15.63 -27.31
C THR A 298 -23.19 -14.68 -26.93
N TYR A 299 -21.99 -15.20 -26.63
CA TYR A 299 -20.87 -14.38 -26.14
C TYR A 299 -20.08 -13.72 -27.26
N GLN A 300 -19.85 -12.42 -27.11
CA GLN A 300 -18.91 -11.63 -27.89
C GLN A 300 -17.60 -11.44 -27.10
N LEU A 301 -16.47 -11.40 -27.78
CA LEU A 301 -15.21 -10.98 -27.14
C LEU A 301 -15.15 -9.46 -27.13
N TRP A 302 -15.04 -8.91 -25.93
CA TRP A 302 -14.90 -7.49 -25.72
C TRP A 302 -13.54 -7.15 -25.19
N PHE A 303 -12.97 -6.02 -25.64
CA PHE A 303 -11.87 -5.33 -25.02
C PHE A 303 -12.42 -4.15 -24.24
N ARG A 304 -12.00 -4.00 -22.99
CA ARG A 304 -12.47 -2.94 -22.12
C ARG A 304 -11.33 -2.27 -21.40
N ILE A 305 -11.38 -0.93 -21.30
CA ILE A 305 -10.56 -0.11 -20.41
C ILE A 305 -11.48 0.32 -19.25
N GLU A 306 -11.12 0.01 -18.01
CA GLU A 306 -12.03 0.16 -16.88
C GLU A 306 -11.32 0.73 -15.65
N ILE A 307 -12.10 1.37 -14.79
CA ILE A 307 -11.73 1.77 -13.44
C ILE A 307 -12.65 1.05 -12.47
N ASP A 308 -12.09 0.12 -11.66
CA ASP A 308 -12.73 -0.38 -10.42
C ASP A 308 -12.45 0.59 -9.25
N ASN A 309 -11.26 0.58 -8.70
CA ASN A 309 -10.59 1.63 -7.95
C ASN A 309 -9.43 2.15 -8.78
N ARG A 310 -8.73 1.24 -9.44
CA ARG A 310 -7.54 1.47 -10.25
C ARG A 310 -7.85 1.29 -11.72
N LEU A 311 -7.02 1.92 -12.53
CA LEU A 311 -7.14 1.85 -13.98
C LEU A 311 -6.49 0.59 -14.53
N PHE A 312 -7.24 -0.18 -15.31
CA PHE A 312 -6.77 -1.40 -15.97
C PHE A 312 -7.45 -1.60 -17.33
N ALA A 313 -6.95 -2.53 -18.11
CA ALA A 313 -7.56 -2.95 -19.36
C ALA A 313 -7.51 -4.46 -19.51
N GLY A 314 -8.42 -5.02 -20.28
CA GLY A 314 -8.46 -6.46 -20.50
C GLY A 314 -9.52 -6.91 -21.50
N PHE A 315 -9.53 -8.23 -21.72
CA PHE A 315 -10.57 -8.90 -22.48
C PHE A 315 -11.56 -9.57 -21.54
N CYS A 316 -12.84 -9.41 -21.85
CA CYS A 316 -13.93 -10.10 -21.18
C CYS A 316 -14.90 -10.67 -22.22
N LEU A 317 -15.72 -11.63 -21.82
CA LEU A 317 -16.84 -12.09 -22.63
C LEU A 317 -18.09 -11.38 -22.21
N PHE A 318 -18.86 -10.93 -23.18
CA PHE A 318 -20.10 -10.24 -22.95
C PHE A 318 -21.25 -10.89 -23.72
N ASP A 319 -22.36 -11.14 -23.03
CA ASP A 319 -23.63 -11.55 -23.65
C ASP A 319 -24.49 -10.30 -23.88
N PRO A 320 -24.68 -9.86 -25.12
CA PRO A 320 -25.47 -8.68 -25.43
C PRO A 320 -26.96 -8.81 -25.05
N THR A 321 -27.43 -10.03 -24.74
CA THR A 321 -28.79 -10.26 -24.25
C THR A 321 -28.92 -10.05 -22.75
N ALA A 322 -27.82 -9.90 -22.01
CA ALA A 322 -27.81 -9.64 -20.58
C ALA A 322 -28.27 -8.20 -20.27
N ASN A 323 -29.16 -8.05 -19.29
CA ASN A 323 -29.75 -6.75 -18.93
C ASN A 323 -28.97 -5.98 -17.87
N SER A 324 -27.90 -6.54 -17.31
CA SER A 324 -27.06 -5.91 -16.27
C SER A 324 -25.68 -6.55 -16.19
N LEU A 325 -24.73 -5.83 -15.55
CA LEU A 325 -23.41 -6.37 -15.19
C LEU A 325 -23.47 -7.64 -14.33
N GLU A 326 -24.53 -7.80 -13.54
CA GLU A 326 -24.80 -8.96 -12.71
C GLU A 326 -25.36 -10.15 -13.50
N GLY A 327 -25.63 -9.96 -14.81
CA GLY A 327 -26.00 -11.06 -15.70
C GLY A 327 -24.86 -12.06 -15.82
N LYS A 328 -25.18 -13.35 -15.79
CA LYS A 328 -24.24 -14.49 -15.89
C LYS A 328 -23.28 -14.44 -17.10
N GLY A 329 -23.50 -13.55 -18.06
CA GLY A 329 -22.76 -13.46 -19.30
C GLY A 329 -21.30 -13.02 -19.18
N ASN A 330 -20.88 -12.42 -18.05
CA ASN A 330 -19.54 -11.84 -17.91
C ASN A 330 -18.60 -12.60 -16.96
N GLN A 331 -19.08 -13.65 -16.29
CA GLN A 331 -18.28 -14.38 -15.31
C GLN A 331 -17.54 -15.54 -15.95
N VAL A 332 -16.23 -15.45 -16.06
CA VAL A 332 -15.38 -16.52 -16.61
C VAL A 332 -15.53 -17.82 -15.83
N ASP A 333 -15.74 -17.76 -14.52
CA ASP A 333 -15.93 -18.97 -13.70
C ASP A 333 -17.26 -19.68 -13.95
N ASP A 334 -18.25 -18.98 -14.48
CA ASP A 334 -19.55 -19.57 -14.85
C ASP A 334 -19.54 -20.20 -16.26
N TYR A 335 -18.46 -19.99 -17.03
CA TYR A 335 -18.36 -20.57 -18.37
C TYR A 335 -18.09 -22.07 -18.30
N ASP A 336 -18.80 -22.81 -19.16
CA ASP A 336 -18.56 -24.24 -19.35
C ASP A 336 -17.17 -24.49 -19.97
N THR A 337 -16.81 -25.77 -20.02
CA THR A 337 -15.51 -26.24 -20.57
C THR A 337 -15.28 -25.79 -22.01
N ASP A 338 -16.34 -25.79 -22.85
CA ASP A 338 -16.21 -25.41 -24.26
C ASP A 338 -15.91 -23.92 -24.41
N THR A 339 -16.58 -23.07 -23.61
CA THR A 339 -16.36 -21.62 -23.61
C THR A 339 -14.94 -21.30 -23.13
N ARG A 340 -14.45 -21.97 -22.07
CA ARG A 340 -13.07 -21.83 -21.58
C ARG A 340 -12.06 -22.26 -22.65
N THR A 341 -12.25 -23.40 -23.28
CA THR A 341 -11.39 -23.89 -24.36
C THR A 341 -11.36 -22.89 -25.53
N TRP A 342 -12.50 -22.30 -25.85
CA TRP A 342 -12.57 -21.26 -26.87
C TRP A 342 -11.74 -20.03 -26.52
N ILE A 343 -11.85 -19.51 -25.28
CA ILE A 343 -11.06 -18.36 -24.79
C ILE A 343 -9.56 -18.68 -24.85
N GLU A 344 -9.14 -19.83 -24.33
CA GLU A 344 -7.73 -20.26 -24.32
C GLU A 344 -7.14 -20.33 -25.71
N ARG A 345 -7.92 -20.84 -26.67
CA ARG A 345 -7.51 -20.89 -28.07
C ARG A 345 -7.38 -19.53 -28.73
N ILE A 346 -8.34 -18.62 -28.48
CA ILE A 346 -8.37 -17.28 -29.10
C ILE A 346 -7.31 -16.36 -28.51
N LEU A 347 -7.21 -16.31 -27.19
CA LEU A 347 -6.31 -15.38 -26.50
C LEU A 347 -4.99 -16.01 -26.08
N LYS A 348 -4.79 -17.32 -26.31
CA LYS A 348 -3.56 -18.04 -25.90
C LYS A 348 -3.19 -17.83 -24.42
N VAL A 349 -4.19 -17.71 -23.56
CA VAL A 349 -4.03 -17.42 -22.12
C VAL A 349 -4.29 -18.70 -21.31
N SER A 350 -3.64 -18.78 -20.14
CA SER A 350 -3.87 -19.86 -19.18
C SER A 350 -4.90 -19.47 -18.13
N LYS A 351 -5.39 -20.44 -17.37
CA LYS A 351 -6.33 -20.20 -16.26
C LYS A 351 -5.77 -19.22 -15.21
N SER A 352 -4.47 -19.16 -15.04
CA SER A 352 -3.81 -18.23 -14.10
C SER A 352 -3.90 -16.76 -14.51
N ASP A 353 -4.17 -16.46 -15.79
CA ASP A 353 -4.34 -15.10 -16.30
C ASP A 353 -5.78 -14.58 -16.16
N GLN A 354 -6.71 -15.44 -15.73
CA GLN A 354 -8.15 -15.18 -15.67
C GLN A 354 -8.58 -14.78 -14.26
N SER A 355 -9.68 -14.02 -14.20
CA SER A 355 -10.44 -13.78 -12.97
C SER A 355 -11.91 -14.12 -13.20
N ALA A 356 -12.78 -14.01 -12.20
CA ALA A 356 -14.22 -14.26 -12.33
C ALA A 356 -14.90 -13.46 -13.47
N TRP A 357 -14.36 -12.29 -13.83
CA TRP A 357 -14.96 -11.36 -14.79
C TRP A 357 -14.12 -11.16 -16.06
N TRP A 358 -12.83 -11.54 -16.02
CA TRP A 358 -11.87 -11.20 -17.06
C TRP A 358 -11.17 -12.44 -17.60
N ALA A 359 -11.16 -12.58 -18.91
CA ALA A 359 -10.38 -13.60 -19.59
C ALA A 359 -8.87 -13.34 -19.45
N VAL A 360 -8.47 -12.08 -19.54
CA VAL A 360 -7.12 -11.59 -19.23
C VAL A 360 -7.18 -10.10 -18.99
N TRP A 361 -6.39 -9.59 -18.05
CA TRP A 361 -6.36 -8.15 -17.74
C TRP A 361 -5.00 -7.73 -17.23
N ARG A 362 -4.71 -6.40 -17.31
CA ARG A 362 -3.48 -5.80 -16.80
C ARG A 362 -3.77 -4.40 -16.25
N TYR A 363 -3.14 -4.06 -15.13
CA TYR A 363 -3.11 -2.68 -14.67
C TYR A 363 -2.34 -1.79 -15.64
N LEU A 364 -2.69 -0.50 -15.69
CA LEU A 364 -2.06 0.51 -16.53
C LEU A 364 -1.28 1.50 -15.63
N PRO A 365 -0.01 1.22 -15.30
CA PRO A 365 0.81 2.07 -14.44
C PRO A 365 1.32 3.31 -15.17
N THR A 366 1.62 4.38 -14.41
CA THR A 366 2.29 5.59 -14.92
C THR A 366 3.78 5.37 -15.19
N GLY A 367 4.38 4.38 -14.52
CA GLY A 367 5.78 3.98 -14.67
C GLY A 367 5.94 2.64 -15.39
N SER A 368 7.11 2.04 -15.24
CA SER A 368 7.48 0.77 -15.88
C SER A 368 7.13 -0.46 -15.05
N THR A 369 6.74 -0.29 -13.80
CA THR A 369 6.43 -1.38 -12.87
C THR A 369 4.93 -1.52 -12.65
N GLN A 370 4.47 -2.73 -12.31
CA GLN A 370 3.08 -3.00 -11.92
C GLN A 370 2.84 -2.69 -10.43
N SER A 371 3.69 -1.83 -9.83
CA SER A 371 3.53 -1.39 -8.45
C SER A 371 2.18 -0.70 -8.25
N SER A 372 1.50 -1.03 -7.16
CA SER A 372 0.22 -0.39 -6.82
C SER A 372 0.31 1.13 -6.61
N LYS A 373 1.51 1.65 -6.30
CA LYS A 373 1.77 3.09 -6.17
C LYS A 373 1.82 3.80 -7.53
N GLU A 374 2.19 3.09 -8.60
CA GLU A 374 2.30 3.63 -9.94
C GLU A 374 1.00 3.50 -10.76
N VAL A 375 0.06 2.67 -10.32
CA VAL A 375 -1.25 2.56 -10.98
C VAL A 375 -2.18 3.65 -10.47
N PRO A 376 -2.79 4.47 -11.35
CA PRO A 376 -3.77 5.47 -10.93
C PRO A 376 -4.94 4.84 -10.19
N ASP A 377 -5.13 5.24 -8.93
CA ASP A 377 -6.26 4.87 -8.09
C ASP A 377 -7.19 6.06 -7.94
N PHE A 378 -8.33 6.01 -8.62
CA PHE A 378 -9.28 7.11 -8.68
C PHE A 378 -10.18 7.21 -7.44
N ARG A 379 -10.25 6.16 -6.62
CA ARG A 379 -10.95 6.22 -5.33
C ARG A 379 -10.07 6.85 -4.26
N ALA A 380 -8.88 6.32 -4.08
CA ALA A 380 -7.91 6.84 -3.13
C ALA A 380 -7.31 8.19 -3.57
N MET A 381 -7.39 8.53 -4.86
CA MET A 381 -6.75 9.71 -5.45
C MET A 381 -5.25 9.76 -5.11
N ASN A 382 -4.55 8.63 -5.37
CA ASN A 382 -3.11 8.55 -5.17
C ASN A 382 -2.35 9.53 -6.10
N ASP A 383 -1.06 9.72 -5.87
CA ASP A 383 -0.24 10.66 -6.66
C ASP A 383 -0.28 10.35 -8.16
N ALA A 384 -0.33 9.07 -8.53
CA ALA A 384 -0.48 8.65 -9.91
C ALA A 384 -1.77 9.18 -10.53
N ALA A 385 -2.92 9.06 -9.83
CA ALA A 385 -4.20 9.59 -10.32
C ALA A 385 -4.23 11.13 -10.32
N VAL A 386 -3.75 11.77 -9.25
CA VAL A 386 -3.72 13.24 -9.13
C VAL A 386 -2.84 13.88 -10.21
N SER A 387 -1.72 13.27 -10.57
CA SER A 387 -0.81 13.79 -11.61
C SER A 387 -1.49 13.90 -12.98
N LEU A 388 -2.51 13.08 -13.25
CA LEU A 388 -3.27 13.12 -14.52
C LEU A 388 -4.16 14.36 -14.66
N ALA A 389 -4.29 15.19 -13.63
CA ALA A 389 -4.93 16.51 -13.74
C ALA A 389 -4.14 17.45 -14.67
N ASP A 390 -2.82 17.27 -14.79
CA ASP A 390 -2.02 17.95 -15.81
C ASP A 390 -2.26 17.30 -17.18
N GLU A 391 -2.68 18.11 -18.16
CA GLU A 391 -3.02 17.64 -19.50
C GLU A 391 -1.83 16.98 -20.22
N LYS A 392 -0.61 17.52 -20.05
CA LYS A 392 0.59 16.97 -20.69
C LYS A 392 0.93 15.61 -20.09
N VAL A 393 0.89 15.49 -18.77
CA VAL A 393 1.12 14.24 -18.04
C VAL A 393 0.08 13.20 -18.46
N ARG A 394 -1.22 13.58 -18.49
CA ARG A 394 -2.32 12.72 -18.93
C ARG A 394 -2.12 12.19 -20.35
N LYS A 395 -1.78 13.04 -21.30
CA LYS A 395 -1.52 12.63 -22.71
C LYS A 395 -0.35 11.65 -22.82
N VAL A 396 0.76 11.91 -22.15
CA VAL A 396 1.93 11.03 -22.12
C VAL A 396 1.58 9.70 -21.47
N PHE A 397 0.88 9.73 -20.34
CA PHE A 397 0.41 8.53 -19.64
C PHE A 397 -0.44 7.65 -20.57
N VAL A 398 -1.49 8.21 -21.17
CA VAL A 398 -2.39 7.46 -22.06
C VAL A 398 -1.63 6.89 -23.27
N THR A 399 -0.72 7.65 -23.87
CA THR A 399 0.12 7.15 -24.96
C THR A 399 0.95 5.92 -24.54
N ASN A 400 1.54 5.96 -23.36
CA ASN A 400 2.32 4.84 -22.83
C ASN A 400 1.43 3.64 -22.48
N ALA A 401 0.26 3.89 -21.86
CA ALA A 401 -0.71 2.86 -21.55
C ALA A 401 -1.21 2.15 -22.82
N ILE A 402 -1.50 2.88 -23.89
CA ILE A 402 -1.86 2.32 -25.20
C ILE A 402 -0.75 1.42 -25.75
N LYS A 403 0.50 1.84 -25.69
CA LYS A 403 1.63 0.98 -26.09
C LYS A 403 1.72 -0.31 -25.27
N GLN A 404 1.47 -0.23 -23.95
CA GLN A 404 1.41 -1.42 -23.11
C GLN A 404 0.26 -2.34 -23.50
N ILE A 405 -0.93 -1.78 -23.77
CA ILE A 405 -2.10 -2.54 -24.26
C ILE A 405 -1.74 -3.28 -25.57
N GLU A 406 -1.10 -2.60 -26.53
CA GLU A 406 -0.68 -3.24 -27.78
C GLU A 406 0.31 -4.37 -27.55
N GLN A 407 1.31 -4.16 -26.68
CA GLN A 407 2.36 -5.13 -26.41
C GLN A 407 1.90 -6.35 -25.62
N THR A 408 0.95 -6.18 -24.68
CA THR A 408 0.59 -7.21 -23.72
C THR A 408 -0.78 -7.85 -23.97
N LEU A 409 -1.74 -7.08 -24.50
CA LEU A 409 -3.11 -7.54 -24.72
C LEU A 409 -3.41 -7.77 -26.21
N PHE A 410 -3.15 -6.79 -27.07
CA PHE A 410 -3.46 -6.93 -28.51
C PHE A 410 -2.55 -7.91 -29.25
N ASN A 411 -1.35 -8.17 -28.72
CA ASN A 411 -0.54 -9.27 -29.26
C ASN A 411 -1.21 -10.66 -29.11
N LEU A 412 -2.16 -10.80 -28.19
CA LEU A 412 -2.93 -12.04 -28.00
C LEU A 412 -3.94 -12.27 -29.13
N LEU A 413 -4.27 -11.22 -29.91
CA LEU A 413 -5.17 -11.31 -31.07
C LEU A 413 -4.46 -11.70 -32.37
N LYS A 414 -3.11 -11.78 -32.36
CA LYS A 414 -2.26 -12.18 -33.49
C LYS A 414 -1.98 -13.69 -33.40
#